data_7e2488076106852f6dfa73790aacb59a
#
_entry.id   7e2488076106852f6dfa73790aacb59a
#
_cell.length_a   1.000
_cell.length_b   1.000
_cell.length_c   1.000
_cell.angle_alpha   90.00
_cell.angle_beta   90.00
_cell.angle_gamma   90.00
#
_symmetry.space_group_name_H-M   'P 1'
#
loop_
_entity.id
_entity.type
_entity.pdbx_description
1 polymer ?
#
loop_
_entity_poly.entity_id
_entity_poly.type
_entity_poly.pdbx_seq_one_letter_code
_entity_poly.pdbx_strand_id
1 'polypeptide(L)'
;NWKRKLHVSLAFGEQGVYPGELCTLKQIIQNKKRMPLPALQVKFQADKSLQFQDETEAVVTDHYYRSEVFMVGGRKQITRTLPFRPQCRGKYSIGQIQIAAQDFFMSKKYVAVLPENTMIYVYPRQLSMKQLLNHNKQVLGEIVERRSYQEDPFYFRGIRPYQPYDPMKHINWKASAKYGELLVNSFESTYSRDVCLLSDVETDSVFYRQEMQEAAISAASTLADYYLRKGARVSFRTNGREDTDEEIVLEQCQGIAAITALNRRLAGIDLAKDSADFARMIRQIIPNCRQSRQYVCITTRPVRDILEAVTLLQSKAAEVLLVVPQIAGEDVQIPAGALAWNI
;
A
#
# COMPACT_ATOMS: atom_id res chain seq x y z
N ASN A 1 6.22 46.47 -0.83
CA ASN A 1 6.10 45.02 -0.96
C ASN A 1 4.75 44.57 -0.38
N TRP A 2 3.73 44.49 -1.25
CA TRP A 2 2.33 44.24 -0.87
C TRP A 2 2.12 42.89 -0.14
N LYS A 3 2.92 41.85 -0.43
CA LYS A 3 2.85 40.53 0.20
C LYS A 3 3.58 40.43 1.54
N ARG A 4 4.34 41.46 1.95
CA ARG A 4 5.02 41.46 3.25
C ARG A 4 3.99 41.34 4.39
N LYS A 5 4.22 40.46 5.37
CA LYS A 5 3.30 40.16 6.48
C LYS A 5 1.96 39.53 6.06
N LEU A 6 1.83 39.01 4.85
CA LEU A 6 0.74 38.14 4.42
C LEU A 6 1.27 36.72 4.35
N HIS A 7 0.59 35.78 4.99
CA HIS A 7 0.88 34.37 4.95
C HIS A 7 -0.34 33.61 4.41
N VAL A 8 -0.13 32.80 3.38
CA VAL A 8 -1.15 31.92 2.80
C VAL A 8 -0.52 30.55 2.68
N SER A 9 -1.17 29.54 3.22
CA SER A 9 -0.70 28.16 3.17
C SER A 9 -1.86 27.19 2.98
N LEU A 10 -1.55 26.05 2.39
CA LEU A 10 -2.42 24.88 2.28
C LEU A 10 -1.80 23.72 3.05
N ALA A 11 -2.62 22.94 3.72
CA ALA A 11 -2.16 21.75 4.42
C ALA A 11 -3.22 20.65 4.35
N PHE A 12 -2.84 19.46 3.89
CA PHE A 12 -3.70 18.29 4.05
C PHE A 12 -3.81 17.95 5.54
N GLY A 13 -5.01 17.60 5.99
CA GLY A 13 -5.28 17.22 7.38
C GLY A 13 -4.63 15.89 7.74
N GLU A 14 -4.55 15.01 6.77
CA GLU A 14 -4.02 13.64 6.86
C GLU A 14 -2.78 13.50 5.98
N GLN A 15 -1.86 12.62 6.35
CA GLN A 15 -0.67 12.31 5.53
C GLN A 15 -0.88 11.08 4.63
N GLY A 16 -1.78 10.18 5.03
CA GLY A 16 -2.06 8.96 4.27
C GLY A 16 -3.47 8.47 4.55
N VAL A 17 -4.19 8.10 3.51
CA VAL A 17 -5.61 7.77 3.53
C VAL A 17 -5.91 6.68 2.50
N TYR A 18 -7.07 6.03 2.62
CA TYR A 18 -7.56 5.08 1.62
C TYR A 18 -8.54 5.75 0.64
N PRO A 19 -8.70 5.19 -0.58
CA PRO A 19 -9.67 5.71 -1.54
C PRO A 19 -11.09 5.76 -0.98
N GLY A 20 -11.80 6.86 -1.21
CA GLY A 20 -13.16 7.09 -0.75
C GLY A 20 -13.30 7.62 0.68
N GLU A 21 -12.24 7.67 1.47
CA GLU A 21 -12.26 8.28 2.81
C GLU A 21 -12.48 9.80 2.71
N LEU A 22 -13.22 10.33 3.67
CA LEU A 22 -13.43 11.78 3.77
C LEU A 22 -12.20 12.44 4.40
N CYS A 23 -11.56 13.30 3.63
CA CYS A 23 -10.33 14.01 3.99
C CYS A 23 -10.54 15.51 3.95
N THR A 24 -9.59 16.26 4.48
CA THR A 24 -9.67 17.70 4.54
C THR A 24 -8.40 18.39 4.04
N LEU A 25 -8.58 19.46 3.25
CA LEU A 25 -7.53 20.41 2.91
C LEU A 25 -7.80 21.71 3.66
N LYS A 26 -6.89 22.11 4.54
CA LYS A 26 -6.98 23.35 5.32
C LYS A 26 -6.26 24.45 4.56
N GLN A 27 -6.97 25.54 4.31
CA GLN A 27 -6.46 26.77 3.74
C GLN A 27 -6.39 27.83 4.83
N ILE A 28 -5.18 28.34 5.10
CA ILE A 28 -4.92 29.31 6.14
C ILE A 28 -4.44 30.61 5.49
N ILE A 29 -5.15 31.69 5.74
CA ILE A 29 -4.82 33.03 5.25
C ILE A 29 -4.65 33.93 6.46
N GLN A 30 -3.43 34.43 6.70
CA GLN A 30 -3.11 35.26 7.83
C GLN A 30 -2.60 36.64 7.34
N ASN A 31 -3.34 37.69 7.64
CA ASN A 31 -2.95 39.07 7.40
C ASN A 31 -2.38 39.70 8.68
N LYS A 32 -1.07 39.78 8.80
CA LYS A 32 -0.39 40.44 9.96
C LYS A 32 -0.25 41.94 9.80
N LYS A 33 -0.79 42.54 8.73
CA LYS A 33 -0.83 44.00 8.54
C LYS A 33 -1.95 44.62 9.37
N ARG A 34 -1.85 45.93 9.63
CA ARG A 34 -2.95 46.69 10.21
C ARG A 34 -4.08 46.95 9.21
N MET A 35 -3.72 47.13 7.93
CA MET A 35 -4.71 47.39 6.87
C MET A 35 -5.40 46.10 6.43
N PRO A 36 -6.71 46.14 6.19
CA PRO A 36 -7.44 45.04 5.60
C PRO A 36 -7.05 44.84 4.13
N LEU A 37 -7.27 43.63 3.62
CA LEU A 37 -7.20 43.30 2.21
C LEU A 37 -8.65 43.05 1.74
N PRO A 38 -9.25 43.99 0.98
CA PRO A 38 -10.66 43.91 0.62
C PRO A 38 -10.94 42.78 -0.39
N ALA A 39 -9.98 42.46 -1.27
CA ALA A 39 -10.10 41.41 -2.23
C ALA A 39 -8.75 40.68 -2.39
N LEU A 40 -8.59 39.56 -1.73
CA LEU A 40 -7.47 38.66 -1.88
C LEU A 40 -7.95 37.42 -2.61
N GLN A 41 -7.59 37.27 -3.88
CA GLN A 41 -7.83 36.06 -4.65
C GLN A 41 -6.74 35.05 -4.36
N VAL A 42 -7.13 33.81 -4.03
CA VAL A 42 -6.24 32.67 -3.81
C VAL A 42 -6.59 31.61 -4.81
N LYS A 43 -5.61 31.17 -5.59
CA LYS A 43 -5.75 30.11 -6.59
C LYS A 43 -4.77 29.01 -6.31
N PHE A 44 -5.23 27.78 -6.44
CA PHE A 44 -4.38 26.59 -6.43
C PHE A 44 -4.90 25.54 -7.41
N GLN A 45 -4.04 24.59 -7.75
CA GLN A 45 -4.32 23.48 -8.61
C GLN A 45 -4.11 22.20 -7.84
N ALA A 46 -5.03 21.25 -7.96
CA ALA A 46 -4.94 19.91 -7.39
C ALA A 46 -5.25 18.87 -8.47
N ASP A 47 -4.94 17.61 -8.20
CA ASP A 47 -5.30 16.51 -9.08
C ASP A 47 -6.82 16.29 -9.06
N LYS A 48 -7.40 15.96 -10.23
CA LYS A 48 -8.84 15.69 -10.37
C LYS A 48 -9.31 14.46 -9.59
N SER A 49 -8.40 13.53 -9.28
CA SER A 49 -8.69 12.36 -8.46
C SER A 49 -9.01 12.70 -7.01
N LEU A 50 -8.70 13.92 -6.57
CA LEU A 50 -9.10 14.48 -5.28
C LEU A 50 -10.46 15.17 -5.45
N GLN A 51 -11.55 14.40 -5.36
CA GLN A 51 -12.91 14.96 -5.54
C GLN A 51 -13.30 15.86 -4.36
N PHE A 52 -13.26 17.16 -4.56
CA PHE A 52 -13.73 18.14 -3.59
C PHE A 52 -15.26 18.22 -3.59
N GLN A 53 -15.86 18.29 -2.40
CA GLN A 53 -17.32 18.34 -2.26
C GLN A 53 -17.93 19.71 -2.61
N ASP A 54 -17.12 20.77 -2.54
CA ASP A 54 -17.53 22.13 -2.84
C ASP A 54 -16.93 22.56 -4.18
N GLU A 55 -17.73 22.52 -5.23
CA GLU A 55 -17.34 22.87 -6.62
C GLU A 55 -17.76 24.29 -7.03
N THR A 56 -18.38 25.07 -6.14
CA THR A 56 -18.99 26.36 -6.48
C THR A 56 -18.03 27.40 -7.05
N GLU A 57 -16.73 27.29 -6.76
CA GLU A 57 -15.68 28.18 -7.25
C GLU A 57 -14.52 27.43 -7.93
N ALA A 58 -14.82 26.25 -8.49
CA ALA A 58 -13.85 25.39 -9.12
C ALA A 58 -14.18 25.11 -10.59
N VAL A 59 -13.14 24.92 -11.39
CA VAL A 59 -13.22 24.40 -12.76
C VAL A 59 -12.44 23.10 -12.80
N VAL A 60 -13.09 22.02 -13.21
CA VAL A 60 -12.48 20.70 -13.35
C VAL A 60 -12.30 20.41 -14.83
N THR A 61 -11.04 20.26 -15.24
CA THR A 61 -10.65 19.82 -16.59
C THR A 61 -9.65 18.67 -16.45
N ASP A 62 -8.42 18.86 -16.88
CA ASP A 62 -7.33 17.91 -16.62
C ASP A 62 -6.89 17.92 -15.15
N HIS A 63 -7.10 19.07 -14.51
CA HIS A 63 -6.86 19.30 -13.08
C HIS A 63 -8.06 20.00 -12.43
N TYR A 64 -8.08 19.95 -11.09
CA TYR A 64 -8.99 20.74 -10.30
C TYR A 64 -8.36 22.11 -10.05
N TYR A 65 -8.98 23.16 -10.64
CA TYR A 65 -8.56 24.54 -10.46
C TYR A 65 -9.54 25.26 -9.55
N ARG A 66 -9.05 25.74 -8.41
CA ARG A 66 -9.87 26.51 -7.47
C ARG A 66 -9.39 27.94 -7.39
N SER A 67 -10.36 28.87 -7.40
CA SER A 67 -10.11 30.30 -7.35
C SER A 67 -11.13 30.98 -6.44
N GLU A 68 -10.71 31.37 -5.25
CA GLU A 68 -11.58 32.02 -4.26
C GLU A 68 -11.10 33.41 -3.93
N VAL A 69 -12.05 34.30 -3.61
CA VAL A 69 -11.78 35.68 -3.19
C VAL A 69 -12.14 35.86 -1.72
N PHE A 70 -11.20 36.37 -0.94
CA PHE A 70 -11.32 36.57 0.49
C PHE A 70 -11.23 38.05 0.85
N MET A 71 -12.07 38.51 1.77
CA MET A 71 -11.90 39.76 2.47
C MET A 71 -11.19 39.46 3.81
N VAL A 72 -9.96 39.90 3.97
CA VAL A 72 -9.15 39.59 5.15
C VAL A 72 -8.88 40.87 5.95
N GLY A 73 -9.49 40.99 7.10
CA GLY A 73 -9.29 42.13 8.01
C GLY A 73 -7.83 42.29 8.45
N GLY A 74 -7.50 43.50 8.91
CA GLY A 74 -6.17 43.73 9.49
C GLY A 74 -5.95 42.91 10.76
N ARG A 75 -4.79 42.28 10.89
CA ARG A 75 -4.39 41.37 11.99
C ARG A 75 -5.36 40.21 12.21
N LYS A 76 -6.03 39.75 11.15
CA LYS A 76 -6.96 38.63 11.19
C LYS A 76 -6.40 37.43 10.44
N GLN A 77 -6.90 36.28 10.84
CA GLN A 77 -6.67 35.00 10.19
C GLN A 77 -8.01 34.40 9.76
N ILE A 78 -8.05 33.83 8.56
CA ILE A 78 -9.15 33.03 8.06
C ILE A 78 -8.61 31.62 7.88
N THR A 79 -9.35 30.65 8.38
CA THR A 79 -9.08 29.22 8.11
C THR A 79 -10.31 28.67 7.43
N ARG A 80 -10.10 28.08 6.24
CA ARG A 80 -11.14 27.37 5.51
C ARG A 80 -10.77 25.89 5.42
N THR A 81 -11.73 25.03 5.63
CA THR A 81 -11.58 23.59 5.49
C THR A 81 -12.36 23.14 4.27
N LEU A 82 -11.66 22.48 3.35
CA LEU A 82 -12.21 21.96 2.11
C LEU A 82 -12.28 20.44 2.21
N PRO A 83 -13.46 19.85 2.36
CA PRO A 83 -13.62 18.40 2.37
C PRO A 83 -13.47 17.84 0.96
N PHE A 84 -12.76 16.70 0.84
CA PHE A 84 -12.59 15.98 -0.41
C PHE A 84 -12.53 14.48 -0.18
N ARG A 85 -12.71 13.69 -1.26
CA ARG A 85 -12.57 12.23 -1.27
C ARG A 85 -11.63 11.82 -2.38
N PRO A 86 -10.46 11.23 -2.07
CA PRO A 86 -9.58 10.69 -3.09
C PRO A 86 -10.21 9.43 -3.71
N GLN A 87 -10.14 9.33 -5.04
CA GLN A 87 -10.72 8.19 -5.77
C GLN A 87 -9.68 7.15 -6.15
N CYS A 88 -8.49 7.58 -6.48
CA CYS A 88 -7.43 6.72 -6.97
C CYS A 88 -6.22 6.74 -6.03
N ARG A 89 -5.53 5.59 -5.95
CA ARG A 89 -4.22 5.51 -5.32
C ARG A 89 -3.25 6.49 -5.98
N GLY A 90 -2.38 7.07 -5.19
CA GLY A 90 -1.37 7.98 -5.72
C GLY A 90 -0.68 8.82 -4.65
N LYS A 91 0.34 9.53 -5.08
CA LYS A 91 1.01 10.59 -4.33
C LYS A 91 0.56 11.93 -4.91
N TYR A 92 -0.22 12.67 -4.16
CA TYR A 92 -0.77 13.94 -4.59
C TYR A 92 -0.11 15.09 -3.84
N SER A 93 0.26 16.14 -4.57
CA SER A 93 0.91 17.33 -3.99
C SER A 93 0.34 18.62 -4.56
N ILE A 94 0.38 19.66 -3.75
CA ILE A 94 0.13 21.03 -4.18
C ILE A 94 1.44 21.79 -4.01
N GLY A 95 2.09 22.13 -5.13
CA GLY A 95 3.44 22.73 -5.15
C GLY A 95 3.44 24.25 -5.11
N GLN A 96 2.32 24.90 -5.40
CA GLN A 96 2.25 26.36 -5.46
C GLN A 96 0.86 26.92 -5.24
N ILE A 97 0.81 28.12 -4.68
CA ILE A 97 -0.40 28.93 -4.54
C ILE A 97 -0.19 30.24 -5.26
N GLN A 98 -1.09 30.59 -6.16
CA GLN A 98 -1.11 31.91 -6.76
C GLN A 98 -2.02 32.83 -5.93
N ILE A 99 -1.50 33.98 -5.54
CA ILE A 99 -2.28 34.97 -4.85
C ILE A 99 -2.35 36.26 -5.68
N ALA A 100 -3.53 36.89 -5.68
CA ALA A 100 -3.70 38.20 -6.29
C ALA A 100 -4.47 39.10 -5.34
N ALA A 101 -4.02 40.31 -5.16
CA ALA A 101 -4.71 41.31 -4.36
C ALA A 101 -4.98 42.57 -5.20
N GLN A 102 -6.10 43.21 -4.94
CA GLN A 102 -6.40 44.52 -5.49
C GLN A 102 -6.23 45.58 -4.42
N ASP A 103 -5.86 46.78 -4.83
CA ASP A 103 -5.86 47.93 -3.94
C ASP A 103 -7.28 48.32 -3.57
N PHE A 104 -7.40 49.20 -2.58
CA PHE A 104 -8.71 49.64 -2.05
C PHE A 104 -9.61 50.30 -3.13
N PHE A 105 -9.01 50.92 -4.12
CA PHE A 105 -9.71 51.56 -5.25
C PHE A 105 -9.88 50.67 -6.45
N MET A 106 -9.48 49.38 -6.37
CA MET A 106 -9.49 48.39 -7.47
C MET A 106 -8.72 48.83 -8.73
N SER A 107 -7.84 49.83 -8.61
CA SER A 107 -7.10 50.41 -9.72
C SER A 107 -5.88 49.58 -10.11
N LYS A 108 -5.30 48.83 -9.15
CA LYS A 108 -4.10 48.02 -9.40
C LYS A 108 -4.28 46.59 -8.85
N LYS A 109 -3.92 45.61 -9.70
CA LYS A 109 -3.90 44.21 -9.32
C LYS A 109 -2.43 43.74 -9.16
N TYR A 110 -2.15 43.18 -8.01
CA TYR A 110 -0.84 42.61 -7.66
C TYR A 110 -0.93 41.11 -7.63
N VAL A 111 -0.07 40.42 -8.33
CA VAL A 111 -0.03 38.96 -8.42
C VAL A 111 1.30 38.45 -7.84
N ALA A 112 1.26 37.32 -7.12
CA ALA A 112 2.44 36.63 -6.68
C ALA A 112 2.17 35.11 -6.60
N VAL A 113 3.22 34.33 -6.84
CA VAL A 113 3.20 32.89 -6.62
C VAL A 113 3.96 32.61 -5.33
N LEU A 114 3.39 31.78 -4.48
CA LEU A 114 3.98 31.31 -3.24
C LEU A 114 4.30 29.83 -3.43
N PRO A 115 5.53 29.39 -3.13
CA PRO A 115 5.84 27.97 -3.11
C PRO A 115 5.05 27.32 -1.97
N GLU A 116 4.49 26.16 -2.24
CA GLU A 116 3.84 25.31 -1.26
C GLU A 116 4.39 23.89 -1.42
N ASN A 117 4.39 23.12 -0.36
CA ASN A 117 4.82 21.75 -0.42
C ASN A 117 3.98 20.89 0.54
N THR A 118 2.69 20.83 0.23
CA THR A 118 1.79 19.91 0.95
C THR A 118 1.51 18.70 0.11
N MET A 119 1.56 17.50 0.73
CA MET A 119 1.35 16.23 0.03
C MET A 119 0.50 15.28 0.86
N ILE A 120 -0.20 14.41 0.16
CA ILE A 120 -0.98 13.32 0.73
C ILE A 120 -0.72 12.04 -0.06
N TYR A 121 -0.63 10.91 0.65
CA TYR A 121 -0.54 9.59 0.05
C TYR A 121 -1.90 8.92 0.10
N VAL A 122 -2.42 8.51 -1.04
CA VAL A 122 -3.62 7.68 -1.13
C VAL A 122 -3.16 6.24 -1.33
N TYR A 123 -3.40 5.42 -0.32
CA TYR A 123 -2.94 4.04 -0.24
C TYR A 123 -3.67 3.12 -1.22
N PRO A 124 -3.13 1.95 -1.56
CA PRO A 124 -3.84 0.94 -2.32
C PRO A 124 -5.12 0.51 -1.61
N ARG A 125 -6.15 0.18 -2.39
CA ARG A 125 -7.42 -0.33 -1.87
C ARG A 125 -7.17 -1.64 -1.12
N GLN A 126 -7.80 -1.81 0.05
CA GLN A 126 -7.74 -3.05 0.79
C GLN A 126 -8.77 -4.06 0.25
N LEU A 127 -8.32 -5.28 0.01
CA LEU A 127 -9.12 -6.37 -0.51
C LEU A 127 -9.61 -7.29 0.60
N SER A 128 -10.62 -8.10 0.32
CA SER A 128 -11.15 -9.05 1.29
C SER A 128 -10.30 -10.33 1.37
N MET A 129 -9.50 -10.48 2.42
CA MET A 129 -8.79 -11.72 2.71
C MET A 129 -9.73 -12.93 2.86
N LYS A 130 -10.96 -12.72 3.32
CA LYS A 130 -11.94 -13.81 3.44
C LYS A 130 -12.31 -14.39 2.08
N GLN A 131 -12.40 -13.56 1.04
CA GLN A 131 -12.66 -14.03 -0.33
C GLN A 131 -11.52 -14.90 -0.83
N LEU A 132 -10.26 -14.45 -0.68
CA LEU A 132 -9.08 -15.24 -1.05
C LEU A 132 -9.05 -16.60 -0.34
N LEU A 133 -9.21 -16.59 0.99
CA LEU A 133 -9.15 -17.80 1.83
C LEU A 133 -10.29 -18.78 1.52
N ASN A 134 -11.51 -18.27 1.32
CA ASN A 134 -12.68 -19.11 1.04
C ASN A 134 -12.62 -19.76 -0.34
N HIS A 135 -12.17 -19.02 -1.34
CA HIS A 135 -12.07 -19.53 -2.73
C HIS A 135 -10.98 -20.60 -2.87
N ASN A 136 -9.90 -20.49 -2.08
CA ASN A 136 -8.72 -21.34 -2.20
C ASN A 136 -8.54 -22.31 -1.02
N LYS A 137 -9.62 -22.70 -0.33
CA LYS A 137 -9.57 -23.57 0.86
C LYS A 137 -8.79 -24.87 0.64
N GLN A 138 -8.92 -25.48 -0.54
CA GLN A 138 -8.29 -26.74 -0.85
C GLN A 138 -6.77 -26.61 -0.98
N VAL A 139 -6.30 -25.62 -1.74
CA VAL A 139 -4.87 -25.34 -1.91
C VAL A 139 -4.22 -24.88 -0.61
N LEU A 140 -4.92 -24.03 0.14
CA LEU A 140 -4.44 -23.56 1.46
C LEU A 140 -4.46 -24.65 2.52
N GLY A 141 -5.41 -25.60 2.45
CA GLY A 141 -5.46 -26.79 3.31
C GLY A 141 -4.21 -27.64 3.18
N GLU A 142 -3.79 -27.96 1.97
CA GLU A 142 -2.56 -28.72 1.68
C GLU A 142 -1.31 -28.01 2.22
N ILE A 143 -1.28 -26.68 2.14
CA ILE A 143 -0.17 -25.87 2.67
C ILE A 143 -0.14 -25.91 4.20
N VAL A 144 -1.31 -25.83 4.84
CA VAL A 144 -1.44 -25.90 6.31
C VAL A 144 -1.05 -27.28 6.83
N GLU A 145 -1.45 -28.36 6.15
CA GLU A 145 -1.06 -29.72 6.52
C GLU A 145 0.46 -29.93 6.44
N ARG A 146 1.11 -29.46 5.36
CA ARG A 146 2.58 -29.51 5.25
C ARG A 146 3.29 -28.75 6.38
N ARG A 147 2.71 -27.67 6.89
CA ARG A 147 3.25 -26.86 8.00
C ARG A 147 3.12 -27.49 9.37
N SER A 148 2.13 -28.35 9.56
CA SER A 148 1.88 -29.02 10.85
C SER A 148 3.03 -29.93 11.28
N TYR A 149 3.93 -30.27 10.37
CA TYR A 149 5.10 -31.12 10.62
C TYR A 149 6.40 -30.36 10.99
N GLN A 150 6.42 -29.02 10.98
CA GLN A 150 7.62 -28.23 11.33
C GLN A 150 7.43 -27.50 12.66
N GLU A 151 7.40 -28.26 13.75
CA GLU A 151 7.52 -27.70 15.11
C GLU A 151 8.97 -27.27 15.36
N ASP A 152 9.18 -26.08 15.94
CA ASP A 152 10.51 -25.64 16.35
C ASP A 152 10.91 -26.36 17.63
N PRO A 153 11.92 -27.27 17.62
CA PRO A 153 12.30 -28.05 18.78
C PRO A 153 12.89 -27.23 19.94
N PHE A 154 13.14 -25.93 19.74
CA PHE A 154 13.74 -25.08 20.75
C PHE A 154 12.73 -24.30 21.62
N TYR A 155 11.46 -24.20 21.20
CA TYR A 155 10.43 -23.52 21.99
C TYR A 155 9.43 -24.50 22.60
N PHE A 156 9.79 -24.98 23.81
CA PHE A 156 8.96 -25.85 24.61
C PHE A 156 7.74 -25.10 25.15
N ARG A 157 6.53 -25.47 24.74
CA ARG A 157 5.26 -24.92 25.20
C ARG A 157 4.76 -25.62 26.46
N GLY A 158 4.96 -26.95 26.55
CA GLY A 158 4.44 -27.76 27.62
C GLY A 158 4.41 -29.24 27.26
N ILE A 159 3.76 -30.02 28.11
CA ILE A 159 3.59 -31.47 27.94
C ILE A 159 2.08 -31.72 27.78
N ARG A 160 1.69 -32.52 26.78
CA ARG A 160 0.30 -32.94 26.57
C ARG A 160 0.23 -34.46 26.35
N PRO A 161 -0.97 -35.07 26.52
CA PRO A 161 -1.17 -36.48 26.18
C PRO A 161 -0.83 -36.77 24.72
N TYR A 162 -0.22 -37.94 24.48
CA TYR A 162 0.11 -38.46 23.18
C TYR A 162 -1.13 -38.69 22.31
N GLN A 163 -1.06 -38.37 21.06
CA GLN A 163 -2.08 -38.67 20.06
C GLN A 163 -1.48 -39.59 18.98
N PRO A 164 -2.26 -40.48 18.31
CA PRO A 164 -1.75 -41.44 17.34
C PRO A 164 -0.99 -40.83 16.14
N TYR A 165 -1.20 -39.57 15.84
CA TYR A 165 -0.52 -38.84 14.77
C TYR A 165 0.77 -38.14 15.24
N ASP A 166 1.09 -38.19 16.53
CA ASP A 166 2.30 -37.54 17.05
C ASP A 166 3.55 -38.36 16.71
N PRO A 167 4.64 -37.72 16.25
CA PRO A 167 5.90 -38.40 16.02
C PRO A 167 6.48 -38.98 17.32
N MET A 168 6.88 -40.26 17.33
CA MET A 168 7.45 -40.92 18.51
C MET A 168 8.67 -40.20 19.09
N LYS A 169 9.43 -39.47 18.24
CA LYS A 169 10.59 -38.67 18.67
C LYS A 169 10.24 -37.53 19.64
N HIS A 170 8.99 -37.11 19.70
CA HIS A 170 8.51 -36.05 20.59
C HIS A 170 8.01 -36.57 21.93
N ILE A 171 8.00 -37.90 22.15
CA ILE A 171 7.59 -38.47 23.41
C ILE A 171 8.56 -38.07 24.53
N ASN A 172 8.01 -37.48 25.59
CA ASN A 172 8.76 -37.17 26.78
C ASN A 172 8.78 -38.42 27.72
N TRP A 173 9.72 -39.30 27.49
CA TRP A 173 9.86 -40.54 28.22
C TRP A 173 9.96 -40.33 29.75
N LYS A 174 10.62 -39.25 30.20
CA LYS A 174 10.76 -38.91 31.62
C LYS A 174 9.45 -38.51 32.23
N ALA A 175 8.66 -37.69 31.57
CA ALA A 175 7.33 -37.31 32.03
C ALA A 175 6.35 -38.47 31.97
N SER A 176 6.37 -39.25 30.86
CA SER A 176 5.53 -40.42 30.68
C SER A 176 5.73 -41.46 31.80
N ALA A 177 6.99 -41.71 32.15
CA ALA A 177 7.29 -42.63 33.25
C ALA A 177 6.83 -42.11 34.62
N LYS A 178 6.78 -40.79 34.82
CA LYS A 178 6.32 -40.18 36.06
C LYS A 178 4.80 -40.20 36.23
N TYR A 179 4.05 -39.99 35.14
CA TYR A 179 2.61 -39.84 35.17
C TYR A 179 1.85 -41.10 34.74
N GLY A 180 2.55 -42.13 34.24
CA GLY A 180 1.94 -43.42 33.87
C GLY A 180 1.16 -43.42 32.54
N GLU A 181 1.27 -42.35 31.74
CA GLU A 181 0.64 -42.19 30.43
C GLU A 181 1.63 -41.65 29.44
N LEU A 182 1.40 -41.94 28.16
CA LEU A 182 2.28 -41.39 27.11
C LEU A 182 2.07 -39.89 26.95
N LEU A 183 3.12 -39.13 27.19
CA LEU A 183 3.14 -37.66 27.08
C LEU A 183 4.13 -37.23 26.03
N VAL A 184 3.75 -36.19 25.26
CA VAL A 184 4.61 -35.57 24.26
C VAL A 184 4.97 -34.15 24.64
N ASN A 185 6.18 -33.77 24.29
CA ASN A 185 6.57 -32.37 24.34
C ASN A 185 5.80 -31.64 23.25
N SER A 186 5.04 -30.62 23.66
CA SER A 186 4.40 -29.67 22.75
C SER A 186 5.35 -28.48 22.59
N PHE A 187 5.72 -28.20 21.36
CA PHE A 187 6.57 -27.07 21.02
C PHE A 187 5.69 -25.94 20.46
N GLU A 188 6.03 -24.72 20.81
CA GLU A 188 5.39 -23.56 20.20
C GLU A 188 6.02 -23.33 18.84
N SER A 189 5.20 -23.28 17.81
CA SER A 189 5.68 -22.80 16.52
C SER A 189 5.89 -21.30 16.62
N THR A 190 7.01 -20.88 17.19
CA THR A 190 7.43 -19.48 17.15
C THR A 190 7.92 -19.18 15.76
N TYR A 191 7.00 -19.16 14.82
CA TYR A 191 7.32 -18.66 13.49
C TYR A 191 7.38 -17.13 13.53
N SER A 192 8.56 -16.63 13.74
CA SER A 192 8.94 -15.38 13.09
C SER A 192 8.95 -15.69 11.59
N ARG A 193 7.76 -15.67 10.96
CA ARG A 193 7.61 -15.99 9.55
C ARG A 193 8.30 -14.92 8.74
N ASP A 194 9.38 -15.30 8.06
CA ASP A 194 9.95 -14.48 7.02
C ASP A 194 9.13 -14.68 5.76
N VAL A 195 8.50 -13.63 5.28
CA VAL A 195 7.73 -13.63 4.04
C VAL A 195 8.35 -12.67 3.04
N CYS A 196 8.54 -13.11 1.82
CA CYS A 196 8.97 -12.28 0.71
C CYS A 196 7.82 -12.15 -0.28
N LEU A 197 7.27 -10.95 -0.40
CA LEU A 197 6.23 -10.62 -1.36
C LEU A 197 6.88 -10.08 -2.63
N LEU A 198 6.58 -10.68 -3.76
CA LEU A 198 7.05 -10.29 -5.09
C LEU A 198 5.83 -9.90 -5.93
N SER A 199 5.72 -8.64 -6.34
CA SER A 199 4.56 -8.12 -7.05
C SER A 199 4.93 -7.67 -8.45
N ASP A 200 4.21 -8.24 -9.42
CA ASP A 200 4.21 -7.81 -10.82
C ASP A 200 3.13 -6.76 -11.03
N VAL A 201 3.51 -5.59 -11.53
CA VAL A 201 2.58 -4.53 -11.90
C VAL A 201 2.31 -4.49 -13.40
N GLU A 202 2.93 -5.37 -14.17
CA GLU A 202 2.69 -5.48 -15.60
C GLU A 202 1.45 -6.34 -15.88
N THR A 203 0.77 -6.08 -17.00
CA THR A 203 -0.40 -6.84 -17.42
C THR A 203 -0.48 -6.90 -18.94
N ASP A 204 -1.01 -7.99 -19.46
CA ASP A 204 -1.27 -8.18 -20.88
C ASP A 204 -2.67 -7.65 -21.28
N SER A 205 -3.50 -7.25 -20.30
CA SER A 205 -4.81 -6.68 -20.59
C SER A 205 -4.69 -5.34 -21.32
N VAL A 206 -5.44 -5.20 -22.40
CA VAL A 206 -5.52 -3.97 -23.19
C VAL A 206 -6.65 -3.08 -22.69
N PHE A 207 -7.80 -3.65 -22.38
CA PHE A 207 -9.01 -2.91 -22.00
C PHE A 207 -9.04 -2.55 -20.51
N TYR A 208 -8.51 -3.42 -19.64
CA TYR A 208 -8.53 -3.26 -18.18
C TYR A 208 -7.12 -3.10 -17.60
N ARG A 209 -6.23 -2.46 -18.37
CA ARG A 209 -4.81 -2.37 -18.00
C ARG A 209 -4.62 -1.74 -16.61
N GLN A 210 -5.21 -0.59 -16.39
CA GLN A 210 -5.06 0.14 -15.14
C GLN A 210 -5.70 -0.63 -13.97
N GLU A 211 -6.89 -1.17 -14.17
CA GLU A 211 -7.61 -1.94 -13.16
C GLU A 211 -6.84 -3.19 -12.73
N MET A 212 -6.24 -3.91 -13.67
CA MET A 212 -5.43 -5.09 -13.39
C MET A 212 -4.14 -4.74 -12.64
N GLN A 213 -3.46 -3.66 -13.03
CA GLN A 213 -2.28 -3.16 -12.33
C GLN A 213 -2.63 -2.74 -10.90
N GLU A 214 -3.72 -2.01 -10.70
CA GLU A 214 -4.22 -1.62 -9.38
C GLU A 214 -4.66 -2.84 -8.54
N ALA A 215 -5.21 -3.89 -9.18
CA ALA A 215 -5.55 -5.15 -8.52
C ALA A 215 -4.30 -5.84 -7.96
N ALA A 216 -3.21 -5.92 -8.73
CA ALA A 216 -1.94 -6.49 -8.27
C ALA A 216 -1.35 -5.71 -7.08
N ILE A 217 -1.35 -4.38 -7.16
CA ILE A 217 -0.85 -3.51 -6.09
C ILE A 217 -1.71 -3.62 -4.83
N SER A 218 -3.03 -3.67 -4.99
CA SER A 218 -4.00 -3.85 -3.89
C SER A 218 -3.85 -5.21 -3.21
N ALA A 219 -3.63 -6.28 -4.00
CA ALA A 219 -3.34 -7.62 -3.49
C ALA A 219 -2.04 -7.63 -2.69
N ALA A 220 -0.99 -7.00 -3.21
CA ALA A 220 0.30 -6.90 -2.52
C ALA A 220 0.19 -6.15 -1.18
N SER A 221 -0.50 -4.99 -1.16
CA SER A 221 -0.76 -4.21 0.05
C SER A 221 -1.54 -5.02 1.10
N THR A 222 -2.61 -5.70 0.67
CA THR A 222 -3.47 -6.47 1.56
C THR A 222 -2.76 -7.68 2.16
N LEU A 223 -1.97 -8.41 1.35
CA LEU A 223 -1.17 -9.53 1.85
C LEU A 223 -0.08 -9.07 2.80
N ALA A 224 0.58 -7.96 2.50
CA ALA A 224 1.59 -7.40 3.41
C ALA A 224 0.97 -7.00 4.76
N ASP A 225 -0.16 -6.30 4.76
CA ASP A 225 -0.91 -5.94 5.97
C ASP A 225 -1.29 -7.20 6.77
N TYR A 226 -1.81 -8.22 6.10
CA TYR A 226 -2.17 -9.49 6.73
C TYR A 226 -0.99 -10.18 7.42
N TYR A 227 0.15 -10.29 6.75
CA TYR A 227 1.33 -10.93 7.33
C TYR A 227 1.96 -10.09 8.45
N LEU A 228 2.07 -8.77 8.27
CA LEU A 228 2.63 -7.86 9.28
C LEU A 228 1.78 -7.83 10.56
N ARG A 229 0.45 -7.84 10.44
CA ARG A 229 -0.46 -7.95 11.59
C ARG A 229 -0.35 -9.27 12.33
N LYS A 230 0.04 -10.34 11.64
CA LYS A 230 0.34 -11.65 12.25
C LYS A 230 1.74 -11.75 12.84
N GLY A 231 2.50 -10.66 12.87
CA GLY A 231 3.84 -10.59 13.45
C GLY A 231 4.94 -11.15 12.54
N ALA A 232 4.66 -11.42 11.26
CA ALA A 232 5.66 -11.85 10.30
C ALA A 232 6.65 -10.72 9.98
N ARG A 233 7.89 -11.09 9.63
CA ARG A 233 8.84 -10.19 8.97
C ARG A 233 8.56 -10.23 7.46
N VAL A 234 8.27 -9.09 6.88
CA VAL A 234 7.92 -8.98 5.46
C VAL A 234 9.02 -8.26 4.71
N SER A 235 9.53 -8.90 3.66
CA SER A 235 10.30 -8.25 2.61
C SER A 235 9.40 -8.06 1.39
N PHE A 236 9.53 -6.93 0.70
CA PHE A 236 8.71 -6.61 -0.46
C PHE A 236 9.58 -6.16 -1.62
N ARG A 237 9.29 -6.67 -2.81
CA ARG A 237 9.88 -6.21 -4.07
C ARG A 237 8.83 -6.17 -5.17
N THR A 238 8.94 -5.20 -6.07
CA THR A 238 8.09 -5.08 -7.25
C THR A 238 8.90 -4.63 -8.46
N ASN A 239 8.46 -4.98 -9.64
CA ASN A 239 8.99 -4.48 -10.90
C ASN A 239 8.45 -3.08 -11.28
N GLY A 240 7.48 -2.54 -10.51
CA GLY A 240 7.01 -1.16 -10.63
C GLY A 240 8.05 -0.16 -10.14
N ARG A 241 8.00 1.06 -10.66
CA ARG A 241 8.92 2.16 -10.33
C ARG A 241 8.18 3.36 -9.76
N GLU A 242 8.85 4.08 -8.87
CA GLU A 242 8.39 5.39 -8.40
C GLU A 242 8.77 6.51 -9.40
N ASP A 243 8.31 7.73 -9.13
CA ASP A 243 8.67 8.93 -9.91
C ASP A 243 10.18 9.11 -10.07
N THR A 244 10.96 8.71 -9.07
CA THR A 244 12.43 8.82 -9.00
C THR A 244 13.17 7.70 -9.75
N ASP A 245 12.47 6.79 -10.44
CA ASP A 245 13.01 5.59 -11.08
C ASP A 245 13.69 4.58 -10.13
N GLU A 246 13.53 4.76 -8.84
CA GLU A 246 14.05 3.85 -7.83
C GLU A 246 13.25 2.53 -7.79
N GLU A 247 13.96 1.42 -7.64
CA GLU A 247 13.34 0.14 -7.36
C GLU A 247 12.71 0.15 -5.97
N ILE A 248 11.49 -0.40 -5.86
CA ILE A 248 10.81 -0.52 -4.59
C ILE A 248 11.22 -1.83 -3.94
N VAL A 249 12.19 -1.75 -3.05
CA VAL A 249 12.68 -2.85 -2.24
C VAL A 249 12.54 -2.48 -0.77
N LEU A 250 11.83 -3.30 -0.01
CA LEU A 250 11.73 -3.19 1.45
C LEU A 250 12.23 -4.50 2.05
N GLU A 251 13.17 -4.42 2.98
CA GLU A 251 13.79 -5.59 3.59
C GLU A 251 13.38 -5.70 5.06
N GLN A 252 12.92 -6.91 5.43
CA GLN A 252 12.66 -7.33 6.82
C GLN A 252 11.83 -6.35 7.67
N CYS A 253 10.79 -5.77 7.07
CA CYS A 253 9.86 -4.90 7.75
C CYS A 253 9.04 -5.68 8.79
N GLN A 254 8.80 -5.08 9.97
CA GLN A 254 7.99 -5.68 11.03
C GLN A 254 7.15 -4.62 11.74
N GLY A 255 5.97 -5.03 12.22
CA GLY A 255 5.07 -4.17 12.99
C GLY A 255 4.23 -3.21 12.15
N ILE A 256 3.34 -2.46 12.81
CA ILE A 256 2.34 -1.60 12.17
C ILE A 256 2.97 -0.44 11.39
N ALA A 257 4.06 0.12 11.88
CA ALA A 257 4.76 1.21 11.18
C ALA A 257 5.25 0.80 9.78
N ALA A 258 5.60 -0.48 9.60
CA ALA A 258 6.01 -1.03 8.32
C ALA A 258 4.87 -1.03 7.29
N ILE A 259 3.62 -1.20 7.72
CA ILE A 259 2.43 -1.13 6.85
C ILE A 259 2.32 0.26 6.22
N THR A 260 2.46 1.29 7.04
CA THR A 260 2.42 2.68 6.55
C THR A 260 3.56 2.99 5.59
N ALA A 261 4.78 2.54 5.92
CA ALA A 261 5.95 2.72 5.06
C ALA A 261 5.77 2.01 3.70
N LEU A 262 5.31 0.77 3.71
CA LEU A 262 5.01 0.02 2.49
C LEU A 262 3.92 0.69 1.66
N ASN A 263 2.80 1.06 2.28
CA ASN A 263 1.69 1.69 1.57
C ASN A 263 2.07 3.04 0.95
N ARG A 264 2.97 3.81 1.58
CA ARG A 264 3.52 5.03 0.98
C ARG A 264 4.33 4.74 -0.29
N ARG A 265 5.18 3.71 -0.26
CA ARG A 265 5.95 3.28 -1.44
C ARG A 265 5.03 2.78 -2.54
N LEU A 266 4.04 1.94 -2.21
CA LEU A 266 3.05 1.47 -3.16
C LEU A 266 2.20 2.60 -3.74
N ALA A 267 1.84 3.63 -2.95
CA ALA A 267 1.16 4.81 -3.45
C ALA A 267 2.00 5.60 -4.46
N GLY A 268 3.33 5.53 -4.35
CA GLY A 268 4.26 6.21 -5.27
C GLY A 268 4.50 5.50 -6.60
N ILE A 269 4.01 4.27 -6.81
CA ILE A 269 4.18 3.56 -8.09
C ILE A 269 3.48 4.32 -9.22
N ASP A 270 4.26 4.69 -10.24
CA ASP A 270 3.79 5.32 -11.47
C ASP A 270 3.52 4.25 -12.53
N LEU A 271 2.24 4.04 -12.86
CA LEU A 271 1.80 3.06 -13.85
C LEU A 271 2.04 3.50 -15.30
N ALA A 272 2.42 4.76 -15.52
CA ALA A 272 2.80 5.25 -16.86
C ALA A 272 4.24 4.87 -17.23
N LYS A 273 5.05 4.46 -16.25
CA LYS A 273 6.43 4.04 -16.48
C LYS A 273 6.52 2.58 -16.88
N ASP A 274 7.53 2.26 -17.67
CA ASP A 274 7.84 0.89 -18.03
C ASP A 274 8.28 0.10 -16.78
N SER A 275 7.67 -1.06 -16.57
CA SER A 275 8.06 -2.00 -15.53
C SER A 275 9.29 -2.81 -15.93
N ALA A 276 10.07 -3.24 -14.95
CA ALA A 276 11.15 -4.16 -15.17
C ALA A 276 10.61 -5.59 -15.40
N ASP A 277 11.42 -6.46 -16.00
CA ASP A 277 11.05 -7.86 -16.21
C ASP A 277 10.89 -8.61 -14.88
N PHE A 278 9.66 -9.05 -14.59
CA PHE A 278 9.31 -9.73 -13.35
C PHE A 278 9.95 -11.12 -13.23
N ALA A 279 10.01 -11.87 -14.32
CA ALA A 279 10.65 -13.19 -14.33
C ALA A 279 12.16 -13.09 -14.03
N ARG A 280 12.81 -12.06 -14.58
CA ARG A 280 14.21 -11.75 -14.26
C ARG A 280 14.38 -11.38 -12.79
N MET A 281 13.48 -10.58 -12.22
CA MET A 281 13.50 -10.22 -10.80
C MET A 281 13.39 -11.46 -9.90
N ILE A 282 12.50 -12.42 -10.23
CA ILE A 282 12.40 -13.69 -9.50
C ILE A 282 13.72 -14.46 -9.60
N ARG A 283 14.30 -14.60 -10.80
CA ARG A 283 15.56 -15.33 -11.01
C ARG A 283 16.73 -14.72 -10.22
N GLN A 284 16.76 -13.39 -10.04
CA GLN A 284 17.80 -12.70 -9.24
C GLN A 284 17.73 -13.03 -7.75
N ILE A 285 16.57 -13.40 -7.24
CA ILE A 285 16.38 -13.73 -5.81
C ILE A 285 16.80 -15.18 -5.51
N ILE A 286 16.74 -16.07 -6.50
CA ILE A 286 16.99 -17.51 -6.33
C ILE A 286 18.35 -17.84 -5.68
N PRO A 287 19.49 -17.21 -6.02
CA PRO A 287 20.77 -17.49 -5.39
C PRO A 287 20.79 -17.23 -3.89
N ASN A 288 19.97 -16.26 -3.42
CA ASN A 288 19.87 -15.86 -2.03
C ASN A 288 18.60 -16.39 -1.34
N CYS A 289 17.97 -17.39 -1.97
CA CYS A 289 16.75 -17.99 -1.47
C CYS A 289 17.00 -18.74 -0.15
N ARG A 290 16.12 -18.53 0.84
CA ARG A 290 16.16 -19.23 2.13
C ARG A 290 15.02 -20.23 2.22
N GLN A 291 15.30 -21.47 2.57
CA GLN A 291 14.27 -22.51 2.74
C GLN A 291 13.26 -22.19 3.84
N SER A 292 13.67 -21.43 4.87
CA SER A 292 12.77 -21.00 5.98
C SER A 292 11.86 -19.83 5.63
N ARG A 293 12.02 -19.22 4.43
CA ARG A 293 11.25 -18.06 3.98
C ARG A 293 10.12 -18.49 3.05
N GLN A 294 8.93 -17.95 3.29
CA GLN A 294 7.81 -18.07 2.35
C GLN A 294 7.94 -17.02 1.25
N TYR A 295 7.74 -17.41 0.01
CA TYR A 295 7.70 -16.51 -1.13
C TYR A 295 6.28 -16.44 -1.68
N VAL A 296 5.78 -15.24 -1.92
CA VAL A 296 4.46 -15.01 -2.50
C VAL A 296 4.63 -14.17 -3.75
N CYS A 297 4.43 -14.79 -4.90
CA CYS A 297 4.46 -14.13 -6.19
C CYS A 297 3.05 -13.69 -6.56
N ILE A 298 2.87 -12.42 -6.90
CA ILE A 298 1.60 -11.82 -7.27
C ILE A 298 1.73 -11.32 -8.70
N THR A 299 0.93 -11.84 -9.62
CA THR A 299 0.91 -11.41 -11.02
C THR A 299 -0.47 -11.55 -11.61
N THR A 300 -0.87 -10.61 -12.46
CA THR A 300 -2.11 -10.67 -13.24
C THR A 300 -1.91 -11.32 -14.60
N ARG A 301 -0.65 -11.65 -14.96
CA ARG A 301 -0.29 -12.30 -16.23
C ARG A 301 0.62 -13.52 -15.99
N PRO A 302 0.06 -14.68 -15.67
CA PRO A 302 0.85 -15.90 -15.44
C PRO A 302 1.38 -16.50 -16.75
N VAL A 303 2.23 -15.74 -17.47
CA VAL A 303 2.85 -16.17 -18.71
C VAL A 303 3.95 -17.21 -18.46
N ARG A 304 4.29 -17.99 -19.51
CA ARG A 304 5.22 -19.13 -19.42
C ARG A 304 6.54 -18.78 -18.75
N ASP A 305 7.15 -17.65 -19.07
CA ASP A 305 8.46 -17.25 -18.52
C ASP A 305 8.39 -16.96 -17.00
N ILE A 306 7.29 -16.36 -16.54
CA ILE A 306 7.02 -16.16 -15.10
C ILE A 306 6.79 -17.49 -14.41
N LEU A 307 6.02 -18.41 -15.01
CA LEU A 307 5.75 -19.73 -14.44
C LEU A 307 7.02 -20.58 -14.34
N GLU A 308 7.89 -20.54 -15.34
CA GLU A 308 9.20 -21.19 -15.30
C GLU A 308 10.08 -20.62 -14.16
N ALA A 309 10.10 -19.30 -13.99
CA ALA A 309 10.84 -18.64 -12.89
C ALA A 309 10.27 -19.02 -11.50
N VAL A 310 8.94 -19.07 -11.37
CA VAL A 310 8.26 -19.52 -10.13
C VAL A 310 8.56 -20.99 -9.85
N THR A 311 8.51 -21.86 -10.85
CA THR A 311 8.85 -23.29 -10.70
C THR A 311 10.31 -23.48 -10.27
N LEU A 312 11.23 -22.70 -10.82
CA LEU A 312 12.63 -22.70 -10.41
C LEU A 312 12.77 -22.23 -8.94
N LEU A 313 12.05 -21.20 -8.52
CA LEU A 313 12.01 -20.77 -7.13
C LEU A 313 11.44 -21.87 -6.22
N GLN A 314 10.38 -22.58 -6.63
CA GLN A 314 9.79 -23.71 -5.90
C GLN A 314 10.78 -24.87 -5.70
N SER A 315 11.71 -25.07 -6.64
CA SER A 315 12.75 -26.11 -6.50
C SER A 315 13.79 -25.80 -5.42
N LYS A 316 13.88 -24.53 -4.98
CA LYS A 316 14.88 -24.05 -4.01
C LYS A 316 14.28 -23.62 -2.68
N ALA A 317 13.05 -23.11 -2.67
CA ALA A 317 12.33 -22.65 -1.51
C ALA A 317 11.33 -23.69 -1.02
N ALA A 318 11.17 -23.82 0.30
CA ALA A 318 10.21 -24.78 0.87
C ALA A 318 8.75 -24.39 0.59
N GLU A 319 8.47 -23.10 0.44
CA GLU A 319 7.11 -22.62 0.24
C GLU A 319 7.07 -21.43 -0.72
N VAL A 320 6.40 -21.62 -1.86
CA VAL A 320 6.15 -20.58 -2.85
C VAL A 320 4.67 -20.58 -3.21
N LEU A 321 4.02 -19.45 -3.06
CA LEU A 321 2.63 -19.21 -3.46
C LEU A 321 2.60 -18.34 -4.69
N LEU A 322 1.78 -18.70 -5.66
CA LEU A 322 1.43 -17.84 -6.78
C LEU A 322 0.00 -17.33 -6.57
N VAL A 323 -0.18 -16.03 -6.52
CA VAL A 323 -1.48 -15.37 -6.37
C VAL A 323 -1.79 -14.65 -7.67
N VAL A 324 -2.97 -14.93 -8.24
CA VAL A 324 -3.44 -14.34 -9.49
C VAL A 324 -4.70 -13.53 -9.21
N PRO A 325 -4.57 -12.20 -9.05
CA PRO A 325 -5.73 -11.30 -8.98
C PRO A 325 -6.52 -11.34 -10.28
N GLN A 326 -7.85 -11.39 -10.16
CA GLN A 326 -8.81 -11.36 -11.27
C GLN A 326 -9.84 -10.27 -11.05
N ILE A 327 -10.23 -9.59 -12.11
CA ILE A 327 -11.32 -8.63 -12.11
C ILE A 327 -12.48 -9.13 -12.97
N ALA A 328 -13.68 -8.64 -12.71
CA ALA A 328 -14.84 -8.98 -13.51
C ALA A 328 -14.63 -8.48 -14.97
N GLY A 329 -14.87 -9.37 -15.93
CA GLY A 329 -14.72 -9.05 -17.36
C GLY A 329 -13.37 -9.40 -17.98
N GLU A 330 -12.39 -9.85 -17.19
CA GLU A 330 -11.08 -10.31 -17.67
C GLU A 330 -10.88 -11.77 -17.28
N ASP A 331 -10.70 -12.64 -18.27
CA ASP A 331 -10.52 -14.09 -18.05
C ASP A 331 -9.02 -14.43 -18.08
N VAL A 332 -8.41 -14.46 -16.91
CA VAL A 332 -7.01 -14.88 -16.74
C VAL A 332 -6.96 -16.36 -16.44
N GLN A 333 -6.26 -17.14 -17.26
CA GLN A 333 -6.04 -18.56 -17.01
C GLN A 333 -5.23 -18.77 -15.73
N ILE A 334 -5.81 -19.50 -14.77
CA ILE A 334 -5.18 -19.78 -13.50
C ILE A 334 -4.37 -21.07 -13.60
N PRO A 335 -3.05 -21.02 -13.40
CA PRO A 335 -2.23 -22.21 -13.37
C PRO A 335 -2.61 -23.15 -12.22
N ALA A 336 -2.39 -24.45 -12.42
CA ALA A 336 -2.60 -25.44 -11.37
C ALA A 336 -1.74 -25.10 -10.11
N GLY A 337 -2.38 -25.08 -8.94
CA GLY A 337 -1.74 -24.74 -7.67
C GLY A 337 -1.57 -23.23 -7.40
N ALA A 338 -2.01 -22.35 -8.30
CA ALA A 338 -2.08 -20.93 -8.03
C ALA A 338 -3.37 -20.56 -7.28
N LEU A 339 -3.31 -19.49 -6.50
CA LEU A 339 -4.44 -18.93 -5.75
C LEU A 339 -5.14 -17.86 -6.60
N ALA A 340 -6.37 -18.12 -7.01
CA ALA A 340 -7.21 -17.12 -7.65
C ALA A 340 -7.75 -16.12 -6.63
N TRP A 341 -7.72 -14.84 -6.95
CA TRP A 341 -8.29 -13.79 -6.11
C TRP A 341 -9.24 -12.91 -6.92
N ASN A 342 -10.52 -13.16 -6.82
CA ASN A 342 -11.54 -12.34 -7.47
C ASN A 342 -11.72 -11.03 -6.69
N ILE A 343 -11.59 -9.90 -7.40
CA ILE A 343 -11.55 -8.55 -6.83
C ILE A 343 -12.73 -7.71 -7.35
#